data_aacb748edffcc0b4042dd37b03aa6519
#
_entry.id   aacb748edffcc0b4042dd37b03aa6519
#
_cell.length_a   1.000
_cell.length_b   1.000
_cell.length_c   1.000
_cell.angle_alpha   90.00
_cell.angle_beta   90.00
_cell.angle_gamma   90.00
#
_symmetry.space_group_name_H-M   'P 1'
#
loop_
_entity.id
_entity.type
_entity.pdbx_description
1 polymer ?
#
loop_
_entity_poly.entity_id
_entity_poly.type
_entity_poly.pdbx_seq_one_letter_code
_entity_poly.pdbx_strand_id
1 'polypeptide(L)'
;MISIIAAIGKNREIGKNGGLIWQLPGDMKYFKEMTLGHKVLMGRKTFESIPGGKGLSGRENIVLSRKNDNTDMVVEKLRELDEEVFVIGGGSIYKMMLPFAERLYLTEIDATDMAADTFFPDFNRDDYERVETGKGSDHGINYVFARYDKK
;
A
#
# COMPACT_ATOMS: atom_id res chain seq x y z
N MET A 1 8.75 -8.17 -9.53
CA MET A 1 9.01 -6.81 -9.02
C MET A 1 8.00 -6.48 -7.93
N ILE A 2 8.46 -6.00 -6.80
CA ILE A 2 7.62 -5.65 -5.66
C ILE A 2 7.43 -4.13 -5.62
N SER A 3 6.16 -3.71 -5.54
CA SER A 3 5.77 -2.31 -5.38
C SER A 3 4.87 -2.18 -4.17
N ILE A 4 4.89 -1.01 -3.53
CA ILE A 4 3.98 -0.70 -2.42
C ILE A 4 2.96 0.31 -2.93
N ILE A 5 1.70 0.13 -2.52
CA ILE A 5 0.65 1.11 -2.79
C ILE A 5 -0.07 1.45 -1.47
N ALA A 6 -0.16 2.74 -1.17
CA ALA A 6 -0.75 3.23 0.06
C ALA A 6 -1.29 4.65 -0.10
N ALA A 7 -2.26 5.01 0.73
CA ALA A 7 -2.74 6.37 0.90
C ALA A 7 -2.27 6.86 2.28
N ILE A 8 -1.55 7.96 2.31
CA ILE A 8 -0.92 8.47 3.53
C ILE A 8 -1.28 9.94 3.76
N GLY A 9 -1.47 10.32 5.03
CA GLY A 9 -1.63 11.71 5.44
C GLY A 9 -0.31 12.46 5.49
N LYS A 10 -0.35 13.71 5.87
CA LYS A 10 0.84 14.57 5.96
C LYS A 10 1.90 14.06 6.93
N ASN A 11 1.49 13.33 7.97
CA ASN A 11 2.37 12.73 8.96
C ASN A 11 2.47 11.21 8.77
N ARG A 12 2.26 10.72 7.54
CA ARG A 12 2.30 9.31 7.18
C ARG A 12 1.20 8.46 7.84
N GLU A 13 0.11 9.07 8.29
CA GLU A 13 -1.01 8.34 8.89
C GLU A 13 -1.68 7.45 7.84
N ILE A 14 -1.98 6.21 8.19
CA ILE A 14 -2.70 5.28 7.31
C ILE A 14 -3.91 4.64 7.96
N GLY A 15 -3.89 4.43 9.27
CA GLY A 15 -4.95 3.68 9.93
C GLY A 15 -5.29 4.15 11.33
N LYS A 16 -6.49 3.73 11.76
CA LYS A 16 -7.04 4.06 13.07
C LYS A 16 -8.08 2.99 13.41
N ASN A 17 -8.00 2.44 14.61
CA ASN A 17 -8.95 1.43 15.12
C ASN A 17 -9.13 0.24 14.15
N GLY A 18 -8.05 -0.21 13.52
CA GLY A 18 -8.06 -1.37 12.63
C GLY A 18 -8.59 -1.11 11.22
N GLY A 19 -8.87 0.15 10.86
CA GLY A 19 -9.36 0.51 9.54
C GLY A 19 -8.57 1.65 8.91
N LEU A 20 -8.93 2.00 7.69
CA LEU A 20 -8.36 3.16 7.01
C LEU A 20 -8.95 4.45 7.57
N ILE A 21 -8.15 5.51 7.63
CA ILE A 21 -8.62 6.82 8.07
C ILE A 21 -9.46 7.48 6.98
N TRP A 22 -8.94 7.49 5.75
CA TRP A 22 -9.60 8.15 4.63
C TRP A 22 -10.04 7.12 3.60
N GLN A 23 -11.31 7.18 3.22
CA GLN A 23 -11.88 6.38 2.14
C GLN A 23 -12.41 7.35 1.09
N LEU A 24 -11.51 7.81 0.23
CA LEU A 24 -11.80 8.81 -0.79
C LEU A 24 -12.14 8.10 -2.11
N PRO A 25 -13.33 8.36 -2.70
CA PRO A 25 -13.76 7.63 -3.90
C PRO A 25 -12.78 7.64 -5.05
N GLY A 26 -12.15 8.78 -5.32
CA GLY A 26 -11.15 8.88 -6.40
C GLY A 26 -9.88 8.07 -6.12
N ASP A 27 -9.47 8.00 -4.86
CA ASP A 27 -8.34 7.18 -4.46
C ASP A 27 -8.68 5.69 -4.50
N MET A 28 -9.89 5.32 -4.07
CA MET A 28 -10.35 3.94 -4.14
C MET A 28 -10.42 3.44 -5.58
N LYS A 29 -10.86 4.29 -6.51
CA LYS A 29 -10.88 3.98 -7.95
C LYS A 29 -9.45 3.80 -8.46
N TYR A 30 -8.55 4.68 -8.10
CA TYR A 30 -7.13 4.60 -8.47
C TYR A 30 -6.50 3.29 -7.99
N PHE A 31 -6.72 2.94 -6.73
CA PHE A 31 -6.23 1.69 -6.15
C PHE A 31 -6.72 0.48 -6.94
N LYS A 32 -8.01 0.45 -7.26
CA LYS A 32 -8.59 -0.65 -8.03
C LYS A 32 -7.98 -0.75 -9.43
N GLU A 33 -7.85 0.37 -10.12
CA GLU A 33 -7.26 0.41 -11.47
C GLU A 33 -5.80 -0.04 -11.46
N MET A 34 -5.03 0.37 -10.45
CA MET A 34 -3.62 0.01 -10.36
C MET A 34 -3.40 -1.47 -10.05
N THR A 35 -4.24 -2.06 -9.21
CA THR A 35 -4.02 -3.42 -8.72
C THR A 35 -4.77 -4.50 -9.49
N LEU A 36 -5.82 -4.14 -10.25
CA LEU A 36 -6.64 -5.11 -10.97
C LEU A 36 -5.79 -5.93 -11.94
N GLY A 37 -5.94 -7.25 -11.89
CA GLY A 37 -5.15 -8.15 -12.73
C GLY A 37 -3.77 -8.48 -12.21
N HIS A 38 -3.37 -7.89 -11.09
CA HIS A 38 -2.05 -8.12 -10.48
C HIS A 38 -2.16 -8.98 -9.22
N LYS A 39 -1.01 -9.47 -8.76
CA LYS A 39 -0.90 -10.08 -7.45
C LYS A 39 -0.90 -8.98 -6.39
N VAL A 40 -1.62 -9.20 -5.29
CA VAL A 40 -1.64 -8.29 -4.14
C VAL A 40 -1.19 -9.04 -2.89
N LEU A 41 -0.25 -8.44 -2.17
CA LEU A 41 0.33 -9.00 -0.95
C LEU A 41 -0.16 -8.22 0.26
N MET A 42 -0.63 -8.93 1.28
CA MET A 42 -1.20 -8.30 2.46
C MET A 42 -0.97 -9.14 3.71
N GLY A 43 -1.14 -8.53 4.86
CA GLY A 43 -1.17 -9.24 6.13
C GLY A 43 -2.55 -9.85 6.40
N ARG A 44 -2.61 -10.75 7.39
CA ARG A 44 -3.84 -11.46 7.76
C ARG A 44 -4.98 -10.51 8.15
N LYS A 45 -4.68 -9.48 8.95
CA LYS A 45 -5.70 -8.52 9.39
C LYS A 45 -6.31 -7.75 8.23
N THR A 46 -5.49 -7.36 7.27
CA THR A 46 -5.97 -6.69 6.05
C THR A 46 -6.88 -7.63 5.26
N PHE A 47 -6.47 -8.88 5.08
CA PHE A 47 -7.27 -9.86 4.37
C PHE A 47 -8.64 -10.07 5.05
N GLU A 48 -8.66 -10.18 6.36
CA GLU A 48 -9.89 -10.37 7.14
C GLU A 48 -10.81 -9.15 7.09
N SER A 49 -10.25 -7.94 6.87
CA SER A 49 -11.03 -6.71 6.76
C SER A 49 -11.75 -6.55 5.43
N ILE A 50 -11.35 -7.32 4.41
CA ILE A 50 -11.97 -7.24 3.09
C ILE A 50 -13.29 -8.02 3.09
N PRO A 51 -14.40 -7.38 2.71
CA PRO A 51 -15.71 -8.05 2.69
C PRO A 51 -15.72 -9.29 1.80
N GLY A 52 -16.44 -10.32 2.20
CA GLY A 52 -16.64 -11.56 1.44
C GLY A 52 -15.69 -12.70 1.75
N GLY A 53 -14.63 -12.46 2.53
CA GLY A 53 -13.73 -13.53 3.01
C GLY A 53 -12.82 -14.17 1.96
N LYS A 54 -12.80 -13.61 0.74
CA LYS A 54 -12.01 -14.15 -0.38
C LYS A 54 -10.94 -13.18 -0.88
N GLY A 55 -10.73 -12.08 -0.19
CA GLY A 55 -9.83 -11.03 -0.60
C GLY A 55 -10.40 -10.15 -1.72
N LEU A 56 -9.54 -9.49 -2.47
CA LEU A 56 -9.95 -8.59 -3.54
C LEU A 56 -10.24 -9.38 -4.81
N SER A 57 -11.37 -9.09 -5.45
CA SER A 57 -11.76 -9.74 -6.70
C SER A 57 -10.89 -9.26 -7.86
N GLY A 58 -10.67 -10.14 -8.85
CA GLY A 58 -9.87 -9.83 -10.03
C GLY A 58 -8.37 -9.72 -9.79
N ARG A 59 -7.90 -10.17 -8.62
CA ARG A 59 -6.50 -10.12 -8.20
C ARG A 59 -6.15 -11.42 -7.50
N GLU A 60 -4.90 -11.86 -7.62
CA GLU A 60 -4.40 -12.98 -6.86
C GLU A 60 -3.96 -12.49 -5.49
N ASN A 61 -4.61 -12.97 -4.44
CA ASN A 61 -4.37 -12.51 -3.06
C ASN A 61 -3.35 -13.41 -2.38
N ILE A 62 -2.26 -12.79 -1.90
CA ILE A 62 -1.20 -13.47 -1.16
C ILE A 62 -1.21 -12.91 0.26
N VAL A 63 -1.39 -13.78 1.25
CA VAL A 63 -1.49 -13.37 2.65
C VAL A 63 -0.26 -13.83 3.39
N LEU A 64 0.47 -12.89 3.99
CA LEU A 64 1.59 -13.19 4.86
C LEU A 64 1.07 -13.36 6.29
N SER A 65 1.47 -14.47 6.92
CA SER A 65 1.13 -14.78 8.30
C SER A 65 2.41 -14.81 9.14
N ARG A 66 2.36 -14.22 10.34
CA ARG A 66 3.48 -14.28 11.29
C ARG A 66 3.83 -15.69 11.73
N LYS A 67 2.89 -16.62 11.58
CA LYS A 67 3.07 -18.03 11.93
C LYS A 67 3.74 -18.84 10.81
N ASN A 68 4.01 -18.20 9.67
CA ASN A 68 4.58 -18.85 8.51
C ASN A 68 6.04 -18.43 8.39
N ASP A 69 6.95 -19.36 8.69
CA ASP A 69 8.40 -19.09 8.65
C ASP A 69 8.96 -18.98 7.23
N ASN A 70 8.08 -18.96 6.22
CA ASN A 70 8.46 -18.95 4.80
C ASN A 70 8.43 -17.55 4.16
N THR A 71 8.38 -16.49 4.96
CA THR A 71 8.30 -15.11 4.45
C THR A 71 9.46 -14.79 3.50
N ASP A 72 10.69 -15.16 3.87
CA ASP A 72 11.87 -14.89 3.03
C ASP A 72 11.78 -15.60 1.68
N MET A 73 11.28 -16.83 1.66
CA MET A 73 11.11 -17.59 0.42
C MET A 73 10.05 -16.96 -0.48
N VAL A 74 8.95 -16.49 0.12
CA VAL A 74 7.88 -15.80 -0.61
C VAL A 74 8.41 -14.51 -1.23
N VAL A 75 9.14 -13.71 -0.46
CA VAL A 75 9.73 -12.46 -0.94
C VAL A 75 10.68 -12.71 -2.11
N GLU A 76 11.57 -13.71 -2.00
CA GLU A 76 12.49 -14.05 -3.08
C GLU A 76 11.78 -14.43 -4.37
N LYS A 77 10.73 -15.24 -4.27
CA LYS A 77 9.92 -15.63 -5.43
C LYS A 77 9.24 -14.43 -6.08
N LEU A 78 8.68 -13.53 -5.27
CA LEU A 78 7.98 -12.36 -5.79
C LEU A 78 8.93 -11.36 -6.45
N ARG A 79 10.15 -11.23 -5.93
CA ARG A 79 11.17 -10.35 -6.53
C ARG A 79 11.61 -10.82 -7.90
N GLU A 80 11.61 -12.12 -8.15
CA GLU A 80 12.03 -12.72 -9.41
C GLU A 80 10.99 -12.62 -10.51
N LEU A 81 9.73 -12.31 -10.16
CA LEU A 81 8.67 -12.19 -11.15
C LEU A 81 8.85 -10.94 -12.00
N ASP A 82 8.60 -11.07 -13.31
CA ASP A 82 8.60 -9.95 -14.24
C ASP A 82 7.38 -9.04 -14.01
N GLU A 83 6.27 -9.61 -13.54
CA GLU A 83 5.07 -8.85 -13.24
C GLU A 83 5.20 -8.07 -11.93
N GLU A 84 4.44 -7.00 -11.83
CA GLU A 84 4.41 -6.16 -10.64
C GLU A 84 3.47 -6.74 -9.59
N VAL A 85 3.97 -6.88 -8.35
CA VAL A 85 3.21 -7.34 -7.19
C VAL A 85 3.00 -6.16 -6.25
N PHE A 86 1.77 -5.88 -5.86
CA PHE A 86 1.44 -4.74 -5.01
C PHE A 86 1.26 -5.15 -3.55
N VAL A 87 2.06 -4.55 -2.68
CA VAL A 87 1.90 -4.67 -1.23
C VAL A 87 0.85 -3.66 -0.80
N ILE A 88 -0.24 -4.14 -0.20
CA ILE A 88 -1.41 -3.30 0.09
C ILE A 88 -1.66 -3.06 1.59
N GLY A 89 -0.80 -3.57 2.46
CA GLY A 89 -0.87 -3.27 3.89
C GLY A 89 -0.98 -4.51 4.79
N GLY A 90 -1.13 -4.33 6.08
CA GLY A 90 -1.12 -3.05 6.80
C GLY A 90 0.26 -2.54 7.17
N GLY A 91 0.33 -1.72 8.19
CA GLY A 91 1.54 -1.01 8.58
C GLY A 91 2.75 -1.90 8.80
N SER A 92 2.59 -3.03 9.50
CA SER A 92 3.70 -3.96 9.74
C SER A 92 4.20 -4.60 8.45
N ILE A 93 3.31 -4.86 7.50
CA ILE A 93 3.66 -5.45 6.21
C ILE A 93 4.38 -4.41 5.34
N TYR A 94 3.93 -3.17 5.35
CA TYR A 94 4.64 -2.09 4.66
C TYR A 94 6.07 -1.96 5.18
N LYS A 95 6.24 -1.97 6.50
CA LYS A 95 7.57 -1.89 7.13
C LYS A 95 8.45 -3.06 6.73
N MET A 96 7.90 -4.26 6.74
CA MET A 96 8.63 -5.49 6.38
C MET A 96 9.06 -5.47 4.92
N MET A 97 8.19 -5.00 4.02
CA MET A 97 8.41 -5.09 2.59
C MET A 97 9.14 -3.90 1.97
N LEU A 98 9.22 -2.79 2.70
CA LEU A 98 9.86 -1.57 2.19
C LEU A 98 11.29 -1.80 1.65
N PRO A 99 12.17 -2.58 2.32
CA PRO A 99 13.52 -2.83 1.80
C PRO A 99 13.55 -3.54 0.45
N PHE A 100 12.49 -4.25 0.08
CA PHE A 100 12.42 -5.05 -1.14
C PHE A 100 11.63 -4.39 -2.25
N ALA A 101 11.00 -3.26 -1.97
CA ALA A 101 10.14 -2.57 -2.94
C ALA A 101 10.97 -1.69 -3.86
N GLU A 102 10.74 -1.81 -5.16
CA GLU A 102 11.38 -0.98 -6.17
C GLU A 102 10.62 0.31 -6.45
N ARG A 103 9.31 0.29 -6.19
CA ARG A 103 8.43 1.46 -6.38
C ARG A 103 7.47 1.61 -5.22
N LEU A 104 7.19 2.88 -4.88
CA LEU A 104 6.15 3.24 -3.94
C LEU A 104 5.11 4.08 -4.67
N TYR A 105 3.87 3.63 -4.69
CA TYR A 105 2.75 4.42 -5.21
C TYR A 105 2.02 4.99 -4.00
N LEU A 106 2.24 6.26 -3.73
CA LEU A 106 1.68 6.92 -2.55
C LEU A 106 0.66 7.97 -2.98
N THR A 107 -0.57 7.81 -2.49
CA THR A 107 -1.55 8.89 -2.55
C THR A 107 -1.26 9.78 -1.35
N GLU A 108 -0.77 10.99 -1.62
CA GLU A 108 -0.39 11.96 -0.59
C GLU A 108 -1.59 12.84 -0.29
N ILE A 109 -2.23 12.57 0.84
CA ILE A 109 -3.46 13.24 1.26
C ILE A 109 -3.12 14.50 2.04
N ASP A 110 -3.71 15.63 1.64
CA ASP A 110 -3.51 16.93 2.29
C ASP A 110 -4.38 17.06 3.53
N ALA A 111 -4.15 16.16 4.48
CA ALA A 111 -4.88 16.13 5.75
C ALA A 111 -4.05 15.39 6.80
N THR A 112 -4.42 15.59 8.06
CA THR A 112 -3.82 14.91 9.21
C THR A 112 -4.92 14.34 10.08
N ASP A 113 -4.60 13.30 10.85
CA ASP A 113 -5.48 12.78 11.88
C ASP A 113 -4.66 12.51 13.15
N MET A 114 -4.88 13.32 14.19
CA MET A 114 -4.14 13.21 15.44
C MET A 114 -4.46 11.93 16.22
N ALA A 115 -5.56 11.26 15.87
CA ALA A 115 -5.97 10.00 16.52
C ALA A 115 -5.47 8.76 15.76
N ALA A 116 -4.69 8.93 14.71
CA ALA A 116 -4.12 7.81 13.97
C ALA A 116 -3.24 6.94 14.87
N ASP A 117 -3.34 5.64 14.70
CA ASP A 117 -2.55 4.66 15.46
C ASP A 117 -1.64 3.81 14.58
N THR A 118 -1.78 3.93 13.27
CA THR A 118 -0.98 3.17 12.29
C THR A 118 -0.43 4.13 11.25
N PHE A 119 0.88 4.01 10.99
CA PHE A 119 1.60 4.91 10.12
C PHE A 119 2.37 4.14 9.05
N PHE A 120 2.52 4.77 7.89
CA PHE A 120 3.44 4.28 6.87
C PHE A 120 4.87 4.39 7.41
N PRO A 121 5.74 3.39 7.18
CA PRO A 121 7.11 3.46 7.69
C PRO A 121 7.86 4.66 7.13
N ASP A 122 8.75 5.23 7.94
CA ASP A 122 9.62 6.31 7.48
C ASP A 122 10.60 5.77 6.45
N PHE A 123 10.93 6.59 5.46
CA PHE A 123 11.88 6.21 4.43
C PHE A 123 12.67 7.44 4.00
N ASN A 124 13.89 7.22 3.53
CA ASN A 124 14.73 8.31 3.02
C ASN A 124 14.27 8.67 1.61
N ARG A 125 13.64 9.84 1.46
CA ARG A 125 13.11 10.30 0.17
C ARG A 125 14.21 10.51 -0.86
N ASP A 126 15.45 10.76 -0.41
CA ASP A 126 16.59 10.93 -1.30
C ASP A 126 16.99 9.65 -2.01
N ASP A 127 16.55 8.49 -1.51
CA ASP A 127 16.78 7.20 -2.16
C ASP A 127 15.85 6.95 -3.35
N TYR A 128 14.91 7.86 -3.58
CA TYR A 128 13.87 7.71 -4.60
C TYR A 128 13.78 8.93 -5.49
N GLU A 129 13.35 8.70 -6.73
CA GLU A 129 12.93 9.76 -7.62
C GLU A 129 11.39 9.84 -7.58
N ARG A 130 10.86 11.01 -7.24
CA ARG A 130 9.42 11.21 -7.09
C ARG A 130 8.84 11.80 -8.38
N VAL A 131 7.76 11.19 -8.86
CA VAL A 131 7.02 11.64 -10.03
C VAL A 131 5.55 11.80 -9.66
N GLU A 132 4.99 12.99 -9.84
CA GLU A 132 3.54 13.18 -9.70
C GLU A 132 2.85 12.64 -10.95
N THR A 133 1.86 11.78 -10.76
CA THR A 133 1.12 11.15 -11.87
C THR A 133 -0.32 11.62 -11.97
N GLY A 134 -0.83 12.32 -10.97
CA GLY A 134 -2.19 12.83 -10.97
C GLY A 134 -2.56 13.47 -9.65
N LYS A 135 -3.79 13.97 -9.57
CA LYS A 135 -4.32 14.57 -8.34
C LYS A 135 -5.84 14.48 -8.35
N GLY A 136 -6.44 14.65 -7.18
CA GLY A 136 -7.87 14.65 -7.03
C GLY A 136 -8.31 15.36 -5.76
N SER A 137 -9.62 15.42 -5.57
CA SER A 137 -10.23 16.00 -4.38
C SER A 137 -11.58 15.34 -4.15
N ASP A 138 -11.81 14.86 -2.93
CA ASP A 138 -13.09 14.28 -2.51
C ASP A 138 -13.43 14.80 -1.12
N HIS A 139 -14.69 15.15 -0.88
CA HIS A 139 -15.17 15.64 0.42
C HIS A 139 -14.36 16.82 0.96
N GLY A 140 -13.87 17.71 0.05
CA GLY A 140 -13.05 18.85 0.45
C GLY A 140 -11.60 18.53 0.78
N ILE A 141 -11.16 17.29 0.61
CA ILE A 141 -9.80 16.85 0.88
C ILE A 141 -9.06 16.67 -0.44
N ASN A 142 -7.94 17.38 -0.59
CA ASN A 142 -7.09 17.28 -1.78
C ASN A 142 -6.07 16.17 -1.60
N TYR A 143 -5.69 15.52 -2.70
CA TYR A 143 -4.65 14.52 -2.69
C TYR A 143 -3.90 14.48 -4.01
N VAL A 144 -2.67 13.99 -3.97
CA VAL A 144 -1.79 13.86 -5.14
C VAL A 144 -1.38 12.39 -5.26
N PHE A 145 -1.43 11.85 -6.46
CA PHE A 145 -0.87 10.53 -6.75
C PHE A 145 0.61 10.71 -7.11
N ALA A 146 1.48 10.07 -6.35
CA ALA A 146 2.91 10.13 -6.57
C ALA A 146 3.50 8.73 -6.69
N ARG A 147 4.46 8.57 -7.61
CA ARG A 147 5.24 7.36 -7.73
C ARG A 147 6.67 7.66 -7.30
N TYR A 148 7.19 6.86 -6.41
CA TYR A 148 8.57 6.95 -5.95
C TYR A 148 9.33 5.77 -6.54
N ASP A 149 10.27 6.05 -7.42
CA ASP A 149 11.11 5.03 -8.06
C ASP A 149 12.47 4.97 -7.34
N LYS A 150 12.84 3.80 -6.86
CA LYS A 150 14.11 3.61 -6.14
C LYS A 150 15.29 3.83 -7.10
N LYS A 151 16.23 4.63 -6.66
CA LYS A 151 17.44 4.94 -7.43
C LYS A 151 18.41 3.77 -7.48
#